data_af8c1b8910d77872cdcd4217078355e5
#
_entry.id   af8c1b8910d77872cdcd4217078355e5
#
_cell.length_a   1.000
_cell.length_b   1.000
_cell.length_c   1.000
_cell.angle_alpha   90.00
_cell.angle_beta   90.00
_cell.angle_gamma   90.00
#
_symmetry.space_group_name_H-M   'P 1'
#
loop_
_entity.id
_entity.type
_entity.pdbx_description
1 polymer ?
#
loop_
_entity_poly.entity_id
_entity_poly.type
_entity_poly.pdbx_seq_one_letter_code
_entity_poly.pdbx_strand_id
1 'polypeptide(L)' 'MIRKLKNGQYRLYSVKKDPKTGQRRNLGTFDTREKAKQHEKDVQTFKHKK' A
#
# COMPACT_ATOMS: atom_id res chain seq x y z
N MET A 1 -4.14 0.96 -0.26
CA MET A 1 -4.57 1.36 -1.62
C MET A 1 -3.56 0.86 -2.64
N ILE A 2 -4.02 0.13 -3.61
CA ILE A 2 -3.16 -0.50 -4.61
C ILE A 2 -3.32 0.22 -5.95
N ARG A 3 -2.20 0.52 -6.60
CA ARG A 3 -2.20 1.21 -7.87
C ARG A 3 -1.39 0.42 -8.90
N LYS A 4 -1.96 0.23 -10.07
CA LYS A 4 -1.27 -0.45 -11.16
C LYS A 4 -0.33 0.50 -11.87
N LEU A 5 0.90 0.07 -12.06
CA LEU A 5 1.92 0.85 -12.76
C LEU A 5 1.96 0.45 -14.24
N LYS A 6 2.57 1.32 -15.05
CA LYS A 6 2.65 1.10 -16.49
C LYS A 6 3.47 -0.14 -16.86
N ASN A 7 4.43 -0.49 -16.02
CA ASN A 7 5.29 -1.65 -16.27
C ASN A 7 4.70 -2.97 -15.79
N GLY A 8 3.41 -2.96 -15.39
CA GLY A 8 2.75 -4.17 -14.96
C GLY A 8 2.90 -4.49 -13.49
N GLN A 9 3.59 -3.65 -12.76
CA GLN A 9 3.73 -3.83 -11.33
C GLN A 9 2.62 -3.10 -10.57
N TYR A 10 2.51 -3.41 -9.29
CA TYR A 10 1.52 -2.79 -8.43
C TYR A 10 2.21 -2.12 -7.25
N ARG A 11 1.80 -0.90 -6.94
CA ARG A 11 2.35 -0.15 -5.83
C ARG A 11 1.31 0.02 -4.74
N LEU A 12 1.72 -0.24 -3.52
CA LEU A 12 0.84 -0.11 -2.37
C LEU A 12 1.08 1.22 -1.68
N TYR A 13 -0.02 1.95 -1.46
CA TYR A 13 0.02 3.23 -0.77
C TYR A 13 -0.79 3.16 0.52
N SER A 14 -0.40 3.98 1.47
CA SER A 14 -1.13 4.13 2.71
C SER A 14 -2.53 4.68 2.45
N VAL A 15 -3.50 4.28 3.26
CA VAL A 15 -4.86 4.79 3.15
C VAL A 15 -4.93 6.25 3.58
N LYS A 16 -4.14 6.61 4.59
CA LYS A 16 -4.13 7.97 5.10
C LYS A 16 -3.06 8.80 4.42
N LYS A 17 -3.40 10.04 4.12
CA LYS A 17 -2.44 10.98 3.59
C LYS A 17 -1.58 11.55 4.70
N ASP A 18 -0.33 11.84 4.36
CA ASP A 18 0.58 12.51 5.29
C ASP A 18 0.10 13.96 5.45
N PRO A 19 -0.18 14.40 6.68
CA PRO A 19 -0.65 15.78 6.90
C PRO A 19 0.38 16.84 6.53
N LYS A 20 1.64 16.48 6.51
CA LYS A 20 2.70 17.45 6.19
C LYS A 20 2.87 17.66 4.70
N THR A 21 2.79 16.58 3.93
CA THR A 21 3.02 16.65 2.48
C THR A 21 1.74 16.52 1.68
N GLY A 22 0.69 15.99 2.28
CA GLY A 22 -0.57 15.75 1.60
C GLY A 22 -0.51 14.54 0.68
N GLN A 23 0.54 13.75 0.75
CA GLN A 23 0.71 12.58 -0.10
C GLN A 23 0.62 11.30 0.72
N ARG A 24 0.24 10.22 0.05
CA ARG A 24 0.16 8.92 0.67
C ARG A 24 1.53 8.27 0.72
N ARG A 25 1.78 7.57 1.82
CA ARG A 25 3.05 6.89 2.00
C ARG A 25 3.14 5.68 1.09
N ASN A 26 4.30 5.51 0.45
CA ASN A 26 4.58 4.34 -0.37
C ASN A 26 4.99 3.19 0.55
N LEU A 27 4.18 2.14 0.56
CA LEU A 27 4.42 0.98 1.41
C LEU A 27 5.20 -0.12 0.71
N GLY A 28 5.30 -0.06 -0.61
CA GLY A 28 6.07 -1.02 -1.37
C GLY A 28 5.57 -1.20 -2.78
N THR A 29 6.38 -1.88 -3.60
CA THR A 29 6.05 -2.21 -4.99
C THR A 29 6.09 -3.72 -5.15
N PHE A 30 5.08 -4.28 -5.81
CA PHE A 30 4.94 -5.72 -5.95
C PHE A 30 4.71 -6.10 -7.40
N ASP A 31 5.11 -7.32 -7.76
CA ASP A 31 4.95 -7.83 -9.11
C ASP A 31 3.52 -8.23 -9.41
N THR A 32 2.76 -8.60 -8.38
CA THR A 32 1.38 -9.04 -8.55
C THR A 32 0.46 -8.33 -7.60
N ARG A 33 -0.79 -8.21 -8.02
CA ARG A 33 -1.82 -7.60 -7.18
C ARG A 33 -2.06 -8.40 -5.90
N GLU A 34 -1.95 -9.71 -6.00
CA GLU A 34 -2.15 -10.58 -4.84
C GLU A 34 -1.14 -10.29 -3.75
N LYS A 35 0.12 -10.10 -4.13
CA LYS A 35 1.16 -9.78 -3.16
C LYS A 35 0.91 -8.42 -2.52
N ALA A 36 0.48 -7.45 -3.31
CA ALA A 36 0.15 -6.13 -2.79
C ALA A 36 -1.01 -6.19 -1.81
N LYS A 37 -2.05 -6.95 -2.14
CA LYS A 37 -3.21 -7.13 -1.24
C LYS A 37 -2.81 -7.82 0.05
N GLN A 38 -1.96 -8.83 -0.05
CA GLN A 38 -1.49 -9.55 1.13
C GLN A 38 -0.74 -8.61 2.06
N HIS A 39 0.13 -7.79 1.51
CA HIS A 39 0.88 -6.83 2.32
C HIS A 39 -0.04 -5.79 2.95
N GLU A 40 -1.02 -5.31 2.20
CA GLU A 40 -1.98 -4.36 2.73
C GLU A 40 -2.75 -4.95 3.90
N LYS A 41 -3.14 -6.20 3.79
CA LYS A 41 -3.85 -6.89 4.85
C LYS A 41 -2.98 -7.01 6.10
N ASP A 42 -1.71 -7.33 5.90
CA ASP A 42 -0.77 -7.46 7.02
C ASP A 42 -0.61 -6.13 7.76
N VAL A 43 -0.48 -5.05 7.01
CA VAL A 43 -0.34 -3.72 7.60
C VAL A 43 -1.59 -3.34 8.39
N GLN A 44 -2.76 -3.63 7.85
CA GLN A 44 -4.01 -3.34 8.54
C GLN A 44 -4.15 -4.17 9.81
N THR A 45 -3.74 -5.41 9.76
CA THR A 45 -3.78 -6.28 10.93
C THR A 45 -2.90 -5.72 12.04
N PHE A 46 -1.73 -5.22 11.70
CA PHE A 46 -0.85 -4.60 12.68
C PHE A 46 -1.50 -3.40 13.34
N LYS A 47 -2.17 -2.56 12.55
CA LYS A 47 -2.80 -1.36 13.09
C LYS A 47 -3.94 -1.67 14.04
N HIS A 48 -4.64 -2.75 13.78
CA HIS A 48 -5.80 -3.12 14.59
C HIS A 48 -5.43 -4.00 15.77
N LYS A 49 -4.22 -4.39 15.87
CA LYS A 49 -3.78 -5.19 16.99
C LYS A 49 -3.68 -4.33 18.24
N LYS A 50 -4.31 -4.78 19.28
CA LYS A 50 -4.27 -4.08 20.57
C LYS A 50 -3.37 -4.81 21.55
#